data_3563fd5ba31877d760e80a5fa4d6495b
#
_entry.id   3563fd5ba31877d760e80a5fa4d6495b
#
_cell.length_a   1.000
_cell.length_b   1.000
_cell.length_c   1.000
_cell.angle_alpha   90.00
_cell.angle_beta   90.00
_cell.angle_gamma   90.00
#
_symmetry.space_group_name_H-M   'P 1'
#
loop_
_entity.id
_entity.type
_entity.pdbx_description
1 polymer ?
#
loop_
_entity_poly.entity_id
_entity_poly.type
_entity_poly.pdbx_seq_one_letter_code
_entity_poly.pdbx_strand_id
1 'polypeptide(L)'
;VVRKQLGISQEDLNYNRDWVVIDVELNEPDKLGDKLIQVCDKERLATFVPSHLPFRRWEFIIHEHEDKESFLDDKTIHELIDKWLKPEEYKIIRKAVYQFHSVIAKNFQKGNCFLIGDAAHQAPPFMGEGMMSGYRDAVNLSWKIAASIKNKLNTNLVDSFETERIPHSRFVVKNSAGIGELMEAYAKAETPEEVSQDLVQKGYGSFILPNLTKGLFFGGKAEESMNAGEIFPQPVEYYNKEVVKRMDHILGKNFSLISKSPLEISEDHYEFLNLI
;
A
#
# COMPACT_ATOMS: atom_id res chain seq x y z
N VAL A 1 3.82 -20.16 -0.45
CA VAL A 1 4.44 -21.46 -0.15
C VAL A 1 5.14 -21.39 1.20
N VAL A 2 6.16 -20.53 1.42
CA VAL A 2 6.97 -20.46 2.64
C VAL A 2 6.11 -20.25 3.89
N ARG A 3 5.19 -19.28 3.89
CA ARG A 3 4.28 -19.00 5.02
C ARG A 3 3.55 -20.26 5.50
N LYS A 4 3.00 -21.06 4.55
CA LYS A 4 2.28 -22.31 4.87
C LYS A 4 3.22 -23.36 5.47
N GLN A 5 4.44 -23.51 4.95
CA GLN A 5 5.46 -24.43 5.49
C GLN A 5 5.89 -24.06 6.91
N LEU A 6 5.95 -22.77 7.21
CA LEU A 6 6.21 -22.27 8.56
C LEU A 6 5.04 -22.45 9.53
N GLY A 7 3.85 -22.86 9.03
CA GLY A 7 2.65 -22.99 9.85
C GLY A 7 2.08 -21.64 10.32
N ILE A 8 2.41 -20.53 9.64
CA ILE A 8 1.89 -19.22 9.96
C ILE A 8 0.51 -19.06 9.32
N SER A 9 -0.53 -18.88 10.15
CA SER A 9 -1.89 -18.62 9.70
C SER A 9 -2.09 -17.17 9.27
N GLN A 10 -3.14 -16.93 8.50
CA GLN A 10 -3.59 -15.58 8.13
C GLN A 10 -4.91 -15.25 8.82
N GLU A 11 -5.12 -13.99 9.09
CA GLU A 11 -6.39 -13.40 9.42
C GLU A 11 -6.99 -12.85 8.12
N ASP A 12 -8.25 -13.17 7.85
CA ASP A 12 -9.03 -12.63 6.76
C ASP A 12 -9.89 -11.47 7.29
N LEU A 13 -9.79 -10.31 6.67
CA LEU A 13 -10.56 -9.11 7.01
C LEU A 13 -11.87 -9.03 6.21
N ASN A 14 -12.27 -10.14 5.58
CA ASN A 14 -13.57 -10.38 4.96
C ASN A 14 -13.91 -9.56 3.70
N TYR A 15 -12.91 -8.99 3.02
CA TYR A 15 -13.12 -8.47 1.68
C TYR A 15 -12.47 -9.42 0.66
N ASN A 16 -13.28 -10.27 0.06
CA ASN A 16 -12.87 -11.22 -0.97
C ASN A 16 -13.82 -11.07 -2.16
N ARG A 17 -13.34 -10.51 -3.27
CA ARG A 17 -14.14 -10.26 -4.48
C ARG A 17 -13.34 -10.64 -5.71
N ASP A 18 -14.04 -11.18 -6.70
CA ASP A 18 -13.45 -11.47 -8.00
C ASP A 18 -13.58 -10.26 -8.91
N TRP A 19 -12.50 -9.96 -9.61
CA TRP A 19 -12.40 -8.83 -10.53
C TRP A 19 -11.69 -9.24 -11.80
N VAL A 20 -12.16 -8.76 -12.95
CA VAL A 20 -11.39 -8.80 -14.18
C VAL A 20 -10.59 -7.53 -14.32
N VAL A 21 -9.30 -7.68 -14.58
CA VAL A 21 -8.35 -6.59 -14.84
C VAL A 21 -8.00 -6.60 -16.32
N ILE A 22 -8.22 -5.48 -16.99
CA ILE A 22 -8.07 -5.32 -18.42
C ILE A 22 -7.10 -4.17 -18.68
N ASP A 23 -5.97 -4.47 -19.30
CA ASP A 23 -5.01 -3.48 -19.77
C ASP A 23 -5.16 -3.30 -21.29
N VAL A 24 -5.30 -2.06 -21.74
CA VAL A 24 -5.39 -1.71 -23.15
C VAL A 24 -4.35 -0.68 -23.54
N GLU A 25 -4.00 -0.67 -24.83
CA GLU A 25 -3.23 0.36 -25.47
C GLU A 25 -4.16 1.20 -26.36
N LEU A 26 -4.19 2.51 -26.13
CA LEU A 26 -5.02 3.44 -26.89
C LEU A 26 -4.38 3.78 -28.23
N ASN A 27 -5.18 3.84 -29.29
CA ASN A 27 -4.74 4.35 -30.59
C ASN A 27 -4.50 5.87 -30.55
N GLU A 28 -5.29 6.59 -29.75
CA GLU A 28 -5.14 8.02 -29.46
C GLU A 28 -4.81 8.20 -27.97
N PRO A 29 -3.54 8.43 -27.57
CA PRO A 29 -3.14 8.40 -26.15
C PRO A 29 -3.87 9.36 -25.24
N ASP A 30 -4.27 10.54 -25.74
CA ASP A 30 -4.87 11.61 -24.92
C ASP A 30 -6.38 11.57 -24.86
N LYS A 31 -7.02 10.54 -25.44
CA LYS A 31 -8.48 10.46 -25.54
C LYS A 31 -9.19 10.38 -24.18
N LEU A 32 -8.56 9.75 -23.20
CA LEU A 32 -9.08 9.62 -21.85
C LEU A 32 -8.24 10.43 -20.86
N GLY A 33 -8.90 11.01 -19.85
CA GLY A 33 -8.24 11.78 -18.81
C GLY A 33 -7.22 10.99 -17.99
N ASP A 34 -6.53 11.71 -17.11
CA ASP A 34 -5.44 11.23 -16.26
C ASP A 34 -5.85 10.99 -14.79
N LYS A 35 -7.16 10.99 -14.51
CA LYS A 35 -7.68 10.79 -13.15
C LYS A 35 -8.09 9.34 -12.95
N LEU A 36 -7.70 8.78 -11.80
CA LEU A 36 -8.27 7.53 -11.30
C LEU A 36 -9.74 7.75 -10.97
N ILE A 37 -10.61 6.87 -11.44
CA ILE A 37 -12.06 6.96 -11.27
C ILE A 37 -12.58 5.65 -10.66
N GLN A 38 -13.29 5.77 -9.54
CA GLN A 38 -14.10 4.69 -8.98
C GLN A 38 -15.54 4.84 -9.47
N VAL A 39 -16.04 3.83 -10.16
CA VAL A 39 -17.40 3.81 -10.71
C VAL A 39 -18.28 2.96 -9.82
N CYS A 40 -19.18 3.60 -9.10
CA CYS A 40 -20.13 2.96 -8.19
C CYS A 40 -21.48 2.76 -8.90
N ASP A 41 -21.47 2.01 -10.01
CA ASP A 41 -22.66 1.71 -10.77
C ASP A 41 -23.42 0.52 -10.13
N LYS A 42 -24.77 0.61 -10.09
CA LYS A 42 -25.64 -0.44 -9.52
C LYS A 42 -25.48 -1.79 -10.22
N GLU A 43 -25.22 -1.77 -11.52
CA GLU A 43 -25.06 -3.00 -12.31
C GLU A 43 -23.67 -3.58 -12.11
N ARG A 44 -22.62 -2.72 -12.08
CA ARG A 44 -21.25 -3.20 -11.99
C ARG A 44 -20.27 -2.13 -11.47
N LEU A 45 -19.62 -2.44 -10.38
CA LEU A 45 -18.50 -1.63 -9.90
C LEU A 45 -17.34 -1.69 -10.89
N ALA A 46 -16.70 -0.56 -11.12
CA ALA A 46 -15.49 -0.50 -11.91
C ALA A 46 -14.47 0.50 -11.36
N THR A 47 -13.20 0.26 -11.66
CA THR A 47 -12.11 1.19 -11.44
C THR A 47 -11.43 1.49 -12.77
N PHE A 48 -11.35 2.75 -13.15
CA PHE A 48 -10.49 3.21 -14.24
C PHE A 48 -9.16 3.71 -13.67
N VAL A 49 -8.06 3.18 -14.17
CA VAL A 49 -6.70 3.55 -13.75
C VAL A 49 -5.95 4.14 -14.94
N PRO A 50 -5.58 5.42 -14.90
CA PRO A 50 -4.77 6.06 -15.91
C PRO A 50 -3.31 5.62 -15.75
N SER A 51 -2.92 4.53 -16.43
CA SER A 51 -1.52 4.16 -16.56
C SER A 51 -0.76 5.20 -17.38
N HIS A 52 0.59 5.07 -17.47
CA HIS A 52 1.33 5.96 -18.37
C HIS A 52 0.89 5.75 -19.83
N LEU A 53 0.88 6.81 -20.60
CA LEU A 53 0.48 6.81 -21.99
C LEU A 53 1.31 5.81 -22.84
N PRO A 54 0.71 5.09 -23.77
CA PRO A 54 -0.69 5.10 -24.20
C PRO A 54 -1.59 4.10 -23.44
N PHE A 55 -1.16 3.54 -22.33
CA PHE A 55 -1.84 2.46 -21.65
C PHE A 55 -2.93 2.96 -20.69
N ARG A 56 -4.02 2.17 -20.61
CA ARG A 56 -5.13 2.37 -19.68
C ARG A 56 -5.53 1.03 -19.08
N ARG A 57 -6.07 1.06 -17.86
CA ARG A 57 -6.57 -0.11 -17.17
C ARG A 57 -8.00 0.09 -16.71
N TRP A 58 -8.81 -0.93 -16.89
CA TRP A 58 -10.10 -1.08 -16.22
C TRP A 58 -10.07 -2.32 -15.34
N GLU A 59 -10.74 -2.20 -14.21
CA GLU A 59 -11.01 -3.31 -13.31
C GLU A 59 -12.52 -3.36 -13.10
N PHE A 60 -13.16 -4.50 -13.36
CA PHE A 60 -14.61 -4.66 -13.17
C PHE A 60 -14.86 -5.81 -12.20
N ILE A 61 -15.81 -5.61 -11.25
CA ILE A 61 -16.23 -6.66 -10.35
C ILE A 61 -16.92 -7.79 -11.13
N ILE A 62 -16.69 -9.02 -10.73
CA ILE A 62 -17.39 -10.21 -11.18
C ILE A 62 -18.28 -10.66 -10.03
N HIS A 63 -19.60 -10.77 -10.29
CA HIS A 63 -20.53 -11.19 -9.26
C HIS A 63 -20.47 -12.71 -9.05
N GLU A 64 -20.86 -13.18 -7.85
CA GLU A 64 -20.75 -14.58 -7.46
C GLU A 64 -21.50 -15.57 -8.37
N HIS A 65 -22.57 -15.11 -9.04
CA HIS A 65 -23.39 -15.92 -9.95
C HIS A 65 -22.87 -15.93 -11.39
N GLU A 66 -21.84 -15.17 -11.70
CA GLU A 66 -21.29 -15.03 -13.05
C GLU A 66 -20.14 -16.04 -13.31
N ASP A 67 -20.05 -16.50 -14.56
CA ASP A 67 -18.95 -17.34 -14.99
C ASP A 67 -17.68 -16.49 -15.20
N LYS A 68 -16.66 -16.73 -14.39
CA LYS A 68 -15.39 -16.00 -14.44
C LYS A 68 -14.66 -16.15 -15.78
N GLU A 69 -14.78 -17.30 -16.42
CA GLU A 69 -14.09 -17.56 -17.70
C GLU A 69 -14.67 -16.70 -18.83
N SER A 70 -15.97 -16.38 -18.79
CA SER A 70 -16.59 -15.50 -19.77
C SER A 70 -16.01 -14.09 -19.79
N PHE A 71 -15.42 -13.64 -18.69
CA PHE A 71 -14.74 -12.34 -18.59
C PHE A 71 -13.34 -12.32 -19.26
N LEU A 72 -12.89 -13.45 -19.78
CA LEU A 72 -11.69 -13.53 -20.59
C LEU A 72 -11.97 -13.48 -22.10
N ASP A 73 -13.23 -13.44 -22.51
CA ASP A 73 -13.63 -13.29 -23.91
C ASP A 73 -13.54 -11.84 -24.35
N ASP A 74 -12.97 -11.59 -25.54
CA ASP A 74 -12.83 -10.23 -26.09
C ASP A 74 -14.18 -9.54 -26.28
N LYS A 75 -15.23 -10.29 -26.65
CA LYS A 75 -16.58 -9.76 -26.79
C LYS A 75 -17.09 -9.17 -25.46
N THR A 76 -16.98 -9.92 -24.36
CA THR A 76 -17.38 -9.46 -23.03
C THR A 76 -16.59 -8.24 -22.61
N ILE A 77 -15.27 -8.21 -22.91
CA ILE A 77 -14.42 -7.07 -22.60
C ILE A 77 -14.84 -5.82 -23.38
N HIS A 78 -15.14 -5.96 -24.67
CA HIS A 78 -15.63 -4.84 -25.49
C HIS A 78 -16.97 -4.30 -24.95
N GLU A 79 -17.88 -5.17 -24.52
CA GLU A 79 -19.15 -4.76 -23.90
C GLU A 79 -18.92 -4.01 -22.58
N LEU A 80 -17.96 -4.43 -21.75
CA LEU A 80 -17.63 -3.75 -20.50
C LEU A 80 -17.02 -2.35 -20.72
N ILE A 81 -16.22 -2.18 -21.77
CA ILE A 81 -15.51 -0.93 -22.06
C ILE A 81 -16.32 0.01 -22.95
N ASP A 82 -17.41 -0.44 -23.58
CA ASP A 82 -18.18 0.31 -24.59
C ASP A 82 -18.68 1.70 -24.12
N LYS A 83 -18.91 1.88 -22.82
CA LYS A 83 -19.26 3.18 -22.22
C LYS A 83 -18.14 4.23 -22.38
N TRP A 84 -16.88 3.83 -22.58
CA TRP A 84 -15.70 4.70 -22.67
C TRP A 84 -15.08 4.73 -24.06
N LEU A 85 -14.95 3.55 -24.70
CA LEU A 85 -14.23 3.38 -25.96
C LEU A 85 -14.92 2.35 -26.85
N LYS A 86 -14.81 2.55 -28.17
CA LYS A 86 -15.20 1.55 -29.17
C LYS A 86 -14.06 0.58 -29.46
N PRO A 87 -14.32 -0.67 -29.87
CA PRO A 87 -13.31 -1.69 -30.11
C PRO A 87 -12.16 -1.27 -31.03
N GLU A 88 -12.44 -0.42 -32.05
CA GLU A 88 -11.45 0.10 -32.99
C GLU A 88 -10.53 1.17 -32.41
N GLU A 89 -10.75 1.65 -31.19
CA GLU A 89 -9.99 2.75 -30.57
C GLU A 89 -8.87 2.26 -29.67
N TYR A 90 -8.83 0.95 -29.40
CA TYR A 90 -7.82 0.37 -28.52
C TYR A 90 -7.47 -1.06 -28.90
N LYS A 91 -6.35 -1.52 -28.37
CA LYS A 91 -5.93 -2.91 -28.44
C LYS A 91 -5.87 -3.50 -27.03
N ILE A 92 -6.48 -4.66 -26.80
CA ILE A 92 -6.37 -5.40 -25.54
C ILE A 92 -4.94 -5.96 -25.45
N ILE A 93 -4.21 -5.56 -24.40
CA ILE A 93 -2.83 -6.01 -24.13
C ILE A 93 -2.83 -7.15 -23.12
N ARG A 94 -3.71 -7.07 -22.12
CA ARG A 94 -3.79 -8.06 -21.06
C ARG A 94 -5.21 -8.14 -20.52
N LYS A 95 -5.61 -9.34 -20.19
CA LYS A 95 -6.85 -9.63 -19.46
C LYS A 95 -6.58 -10.74 -18.44
N ALA A 96 -7.04 -10.56 -17.22
CA ALA A 96 -6.86 -11.56 -16.18
C ALA A 96 -7.92 -11.41 -15.10
N VAL A 97 -8.42 -12.52 -14.62
CA VAL A 97 -9.31 -12.57 -13.45
C VAL A 97 -8.47 -12.75 -12.20
N TYR A 98 -8.71 -11.92 -11.21
CA TYR A 98 -8.08 -11.97 -9.90
C TYR A 98 -9.13 -12.00 -8.80
N GLN A 99 -8.85 -12.76 -7.77
CA GLN A 99 -9.56 -12.58 -6.51
C GLN A 99 -8.79 -11.59 -5.64
N PHE A 100 -9.39 -10.45 -5.33
CA PHE A 100 -8.84 -9.48 -4.39
C PHE A 100 -9.09 -9.96 -2.97
N HIS A 101 -8.05 -9.99 -2.18
CA HIS A 101 -8.08 -10.45 -0.80
C HIS A 101 -7.72 -9.33 0.16
N SER A 102 -8.30 -9.39 1.35
CA SER A 102 -7.89 -8.55 2.49
C SER A 102 -7.39 -9.45 3.62
N VAL A 103 -6.15 -9.92 3.49
CA VAL A 103 -5.57 -10.88 4.45
C VAL A 103 -4.25 -10.39 5.02
N ILE A 104 -3.97 -10.75 6.26
CA ILE A 104 -2.72 -10.47 6.93
C ILE A 104 -2.23 -11.70 7.71
N ALA A 105 -0.95 -12.02 7.59
CA ALA A 105 -0.32 -13.06 8.39
C ALA A 105 -0.36 -12.69 9.88
N LYS A 106 -0.66 -13.65 10.75
CA LYS A 106 -0.67 -13.41 12.20
C LYS A 106 0.71 -13.10 12.76
N ASN A 107 1.76 -13.64 12.10
CA ASN A 107 3.15 -13.36 12.41
C ASN A 107 3.91 -13.07 11.11
N PHE A 108 4.83 -12.12 11.14
CA PHE A 108 5.71 -11.78 10.03
C PHE A 108 7.07 -12.46 10.17
N GLN A 109 7.32 -13.09 11.31
CA GLN A 109 8.57 -13.77 11.62
C GLN A 109 8.32 -15.13 12.26
N LYS A 110 9.18 -16.10 11.94
CA LYS A 110 9.33 -17.37 12.69
C LYS A 110 10.78 -17.82 12.64
N GLY A 111 11.47 -17.74 13.77
CA GLY A 111 12.92 -17.94 13.81
C GLY A 111 13.63 -16.95 12.90
N ASN A 112 14.49 -17.45 12.01
CA ASN A 112 15.24 -16.63 11.06
C ASN A 112 14.52 -16.43 9.71
N CYS A 113 13.23 -16.78 9.61
CA CYS A 113 12.43 -16.60 8.43
C CYS A 113 11.48 -15.42 8.58
N PHE A 114 11.47 -14.52 7.61
CA PHE A 114 10.66 -13.30 7.59
C PHE A 114 9.71 -13.33 6.40
N LEU A 115 8.49 -12.83 6.60
CA LEU A 115 7.50 -12.61 5.57
C LEU A 115 7.40 -11.11 5.29
N ILE A 116 7.46 -10.73 4.03
CA ILE A 116 7.30 -9.35 3.56
C ILE A 116 6.35 -9.29 2.36
N GLY A 117 5.75 -8.14 2.12
CA GLY A 117 4.85 -7.93 0.99
C GLY A 117 3.70 -8.95 0.95
N ASP A 118 3.33 -9.43 -0.23
CA ASP A 118 2.19 -10.33 -0.45
C ASP A 118 2.29 -11.67 0.33
N ALA A 119 3.49 -12.07 0.73
CA ALA A 119 3.65 -13.24 1.59
C ALA A 119 3.13 -12.99 3.01
N ALA A 120 3.18 -11.74 3.48
CA ALA A 120 2.76 -11.30 4.79
C ALA A 120 1.34 -10.71 4.78
N HIS A 121 0.98 -9.92 3.77
CA HIS A 121 -0.30 -9.23 3.68
C HIS A 121 -0.72 -9.01 2.23
N GLN A 122 -2.02 -9.09 1.96
CA GLN A 122 -2.61 -8.77 0.67
C GLN A 122 -3.75 -7.79 0.89
N ALA A 123 -3.79 -6.75 0.09
CA ALA A 123 -4.81 -5.72 0.12
C ALA A 123 -5.48 -5.60 -1.24
N PRO A 124 -6.79 -5.30 -1.30
CA PRO A 124 -7.42 -4.87 -2.55
C PRO A 124 -6.68 -3.67 -3.16
N PRO A 125 -6.67 -3.50 -4.49
CA PRO A 125 -5.82 -2.51 -5.15
C PRO A 125 -6.30 -1.06 -5.03
N PHE A 126 -7.44 -0.81 -4.42
CA PHE A 126 -8.14 0.49 -4.43
C PHE A 126 -7.34 1.67 -3.89
N MET A 127 -6.36 1.44 -3.03
CA MET A 127 -5.43 2.48 -2.55
C MET A 127 -4.13 2.54 -3.37
N GLY A 128 -3.83 1.54 -4.21
CA GLY A 128 -2.54 1.43 -4.89
C GLY A 128 -1.34 1.17 -3.95
N GLU A 129 -1.57 0.79 -2.69
CA GLU A 129 -0.55 0.73 -1.63
C GLU A 129 0.10 -0.65 -1.43
N GLY A 130 -0.36 -1.70 -2.12
CA GLY A 130 0.17 -3.06 -1.91
C GLY A 130 1.68 -3.17 -2.12
N MET A 131 2.17 -2.72 -3.28
CA MET A 131 3.60 -2.71 -3.60
C MET A 131 4.39 -1.83 -2.63
N MET A 132 3.90 -0.63 -2.32
CA MET A 132 4.58 0.31 -1.43
C MET A 132 4.63 -0.20 0.00
N SER A 133 3.61 -0.92 0.47
CA SER A 133 3.63 -1.57 1.78
C SER A 133 4.73 -2.64 1.85
N GLY A 134 4.86 -3.49 0.82
CA GLY A 134 5.94 -4.47 0.71
C GLY A 134 7.33 -3.82 0.62
N TYR A 135 7.44 -2.68 -0.05
CA TYR A 135 8.69 -1.92 -0.10
C TYR A 135 9.07 -1.37 1.28
N ARG A 136 8.11 -0.85 2.06
CA ARG A 136 8.34 -0.41 3.45
C ARG A 136 8.77 -1.58 4.34
N ASP A 137 8.24 -2.79 4.14
CA ASP A 137 8.70 -3.98 4.85
C ASP A 137 10.16 -4.27 4.54
N ALA A 138 10.53 -4.27 3.26
CA ALA A 138 11.89 -4.54 2.82
C ALA A 138 12.89 -3.50 3.37
N VAL A 139 12.54 -2.22 3.31
CA VAL A 139 13.37 -1.14 3.87
C VAL A 139 13.53 -1.29 5.37
N ASN A 140 12.44 -1.56 6.12
CA ASN A 140 12.49 -1.73 7.56
C ASN A 140 13.35 -2.92 7.98
N LEU A 141 13.26 -4.04 7.27
CA LEU A 141 13.94 -5.29 7.62
C LEU A 141 15.41 -5.31 7.19
N SER A 142 15.74 -4.81 6.01
CA SER A 142 17.06 -5.01 5.38
C SER A 142 18.21 -4.43 6.20
N TRP A 143 18.06 -3.20 6.71
CA TRP A 143 19.11 -2.61 7.54
C TRP A 143 19.27 -3.31 8.89
N LYS A 144 18.16 -3.79 9.48
CA LYS A 144 18.17 -4.54 10.75
C LYS A 144 18.95 -5.84 10.61
N ILE A 145 18.72 -6.59 9.51
CA ILE A 145 19.49 -7.80 9.19
C ILE A 145 20.95 -7.44 8.96
N ALA A 146 21.24 -6.42 8.17
CA ALA A 146 22.61 -6.00 7.87
C ALA A 146 23.37 -5.60 9.13
N ALA A 147 22.76 -4.81 10.00
CA ALA A 147 23.34 -4.40 11.27
C ALA A 147 23.57 -5.59 12.21
N SER A 148 22.63 -6.52 12.31
CA SER A 148 22.75 -7.72 13.14
C SER A 148 23.89 -8.63 12.67
N ILE A 149 24.07 -8.79 11.36
CA ILE A 149 25.13 -9.64 10.79
C ILE A 149 26.50 -8.98 10.93
N LYS A 150 26.62 -7.70 10.55
CA LYS A 150 27.91 -6.99 10.50
C LYS A 150 28.44 -6.67 11.89
N ASN A 151 27.58 -6.22 12.78
CA ASN A 151 28.00 -5.63 14.04
C ASN A 151 27.77 -6.54 15.24
N LYS A 152 27.32 -7.79 15.01
CA LYS A 152 26.95 -8.73 16.09
C LYS A 152 26.02 -8.11 17.13
N LEU A 153 25.19 -7.14 16.67
CA LEU A 153 24.21 -6.48 17.53
C LEU A 153 23.16 -7.48 17.99
N ASN A 154 22.60 -7.22 19.15
CA ASN A 154 21.61 -8.08 19.78
C ASN A 154 20.44 -8.40 18.83
N THR A 155 19.95 -9.64 18.84
CA THR A 155 18.85 -10.15 18.03
C THR A 155 17.55 -9.34 18.15
N ASN A 156 17.36 -8.63 19.26
CA ASN A 156 16.18 -7.78 19.50
C ASN A 156 15.95 -6.71 18.43
N LEU A 157 17.01 -6.32 17.70
CA LEU A 157 16.90 -5.37 16.60
C LEU A 157 15.99 -5.92 15.47
N VAL A 158 16.19 -7.17 15.10
CA VAL A 158 15.42 -7.83 14.05
C VAL A 158 14.01 -8.18 14.53
N ASP A 159 13.84 -8.52 15.80
CA ASP A 159 12.56 -8.86 16.41
C ASP A 159 11.58 -7.66 16.43
N SER A 160 12.11 -6.42 16.39
CA SER A 160 11.26 -5.23 16.27
C SER A 160 10.51 -5.12 14.93
N PHE A 161 10.95 -5.84 13.89
CA PHE A 161 10.32 -5.81 12.56
C PHE A 161 8.83 -6.13 12.60
N GLU A 162 8.47 -7.26 13.20
CA GLU A 162 7.08 -7.69 13.30
C GLU A 162 6.23 -6.66 14.08
N THR A 163 6.76 -6.17 15.19
CA THR A 163 6.10 -5.21 16.06
C THR A 163 5.82 -3.88 15.37
N GLU A 164 6.73 -3.43 14.51
CA GLU A 164 6.60 -2.18 13.76
C GLU A 164 5.71 -2.33 12.52
N ARG A 165 5.81 -3.48 11.82
CA ARG A 165 5.18 -3.62 10.51
C ARG A 165 3.76 -4.15 10.52
N ILE A 166 3.40 -5.05 11.43
CA ILE A 166 2.04 -5.61 11.49
C ILE A 166 0.96 -4.52 11.65
N PRO A 167 1.05 -3.57 12.60
CA PRO A 167 0.04 -2.53 12.74
C PRO A 167 -0.10 -1.68 11.48
N HIS A 168 1.01 -1.36 10.85
CA HIS A 168 1.07 -0.54 9.65
C HIS A 168 0.46 -1.24 8.43
N SER A 169 0.85 -2.50 8.19
CA SER A 169 0.30 -3.30 7.10
C SER A 169 -1.19 -3.59 7.31
N ARG A 170 -1.62 -3.82 8.56
CA ARG A 170 -3.03 -3.99 8.93
C ARG A 170 -3.85 -2.74 8.58
N PHE A 171 -3.31 -1.57 8.86
CA PHE A 171 -3.95 -0.30 8.49
C PHE A 171 -4.19 -0.23 6.97
N VAL A 172 -3.16 -0.51 6.16
CA VAL A 172 -3.25 -0.49 4.69
C VAL A 172 -4.31 -1.48 4.19
N VAL A 173 -4.26 -2.74 4.67
CA VAL A 173 -5.22 -3.78 4.25
C VAL A 173 -6.66 -3.38 4.61
N LYS A 174 -6.86 -2.87 5.84
CA LYS A 174 -8.18 -2.47 6.35
C LYS A 174 -8.78 -1.30 5.58
N ASN A 175 -7.97 -0.28 5.29
CA ASN A 175 -8.44 0.89 4.55
C ASN A 175 -8.72 0.56 3.08
N SER A 176 -7.87 -0.28 2.46
CA SER A 176 -8.13 -0.74 1.09
C SER A 176 -9.44 -1.53 1.00
N ALA A 177 -9.72 -2.43 1.95
CA ALA A 177 -11.00 -3.13 2.03
C ALA A 177 -12.18 -2.16 2.25
N GLY A 178 -12.01 -1.17 3.13
CA GLY A 178 -13.02 -0.16 3.42
C GLY A 178 -13.42 0.68 2.20
N ILE A 179 -12.49 0.96 1.27
CA ILE A 179 -12.83 1.60 0.00
C ILE A 179 -13.73 0.69 -0.85
N GLY A 180 -13.43 -0.61 -0.92
CA GLY A 180 -14.28 -1.56 -1.64
C GLY A 180 -15.69 -1.64 -1.03
N GLU A 181 -15.80 -1.70 0.30
CA GLU A 181 -17.09 -1.66 1.01
C GLU A 181 -17.86 -0.36 0.71
N LEU A 182 -17.16 0.77 0.66
CA LEU A 182 -17.73 2.06 0.35
C LEU A 182 -18.25 2.13 -1.09
N MET A 183 -17.50 1.60 -2.05
CA MET A 183 -17.96 1.49 -3.44
C MET A 183 -19.24 0.65 -3.54
N GLU A 184 -19.29 -0.49 -2.85
CA GLU A 184 -20.50 -1.34 -2.80
C GLU A 184 -21.70 -0.61 -2.16
N ALA A 185 -21.45 0.21 -1.13
CA ALA A 185 -22.49 0.98 -0.47
C ALA A 185 -23.07 2.08 -1.40
N TYR A 186 -22.19 2.83 -2.08
CA TYR A 186 -22.63 3.84 -3.05
C TYR A 186 -23.40 3.23 -4.23
N ALA A 187 -22.97 2.05 -4.68
CA ALA A 187 -23.69 1.35 -5.75
C ALA A 187 -25.11 0.91 -5.37
N LYS A 188 -25.36 0.65 -4.08
CA LYS A 188 -26.67 0.24 -3.55
C LYS A 188 -27.56 1.40 -3.17
N ALA A 189 -27.00 2.54 -2.84
CA ALA A 189 -27.72 3.74 -2.41
C ALA A 189 -28.45 4.40 -3.59
N GLU A 190 -29.60 5.01 -3.32
CA GLU A 190 -30.33 5.84 -4.30
C GLU A 190 -29.76 7.25 -4.35
N THR A 191 -29.30 7.74 -3.20
CA THR A 191 -28.64 9.05 -3.07
C THR A 191 -27.32 8.91 -2.30
N PRO A 192 -26.33 9.76 -2.55
CA PRO A 192 -25.05 9.73 -1.81
C PRO A 192 -25.21 9.90 -0.29
N GLU A 193 -26.25 10.61 0.14
CA GLU A 193 -26.55 10.91 1.54
C GLU A 193 -27.00 9.68 2.34
N GLU A 194 -27.48 8.63 1.67
CA GLU A 194 -27.86 7.37 2.32
C GLU A 194 -26.66 6.56 2.77
N VAL A 195 -25.47 6.84 2.23
CA VAL A 195 -24.24 6.16 2.67
C VAL A 195 -23.81 6.68 4.02
N SER A 196 -23.64 5.77 4.98
CA SER A 196 -23.36 6.15 6.37
C SER A 196 -22.05 6.93 6.49
N GLN A 197 -22.02 7.94 7.35
CA GLN A 197 -20.84 8.76 7.60
C GLN A 197 -19.67 7.91 8.15
N ASP A 198 -19.96 6.89 8.96
CA ASP A 198 -18.95 5.95 9.45
C ASP A 198 -18.25 5.20 8.32
N LEU A 199 -19.00 4.78 7.30
CA LEU A 199 -18.45 4.07 6.16
C LEU A 199 -17.62 5.01 5.29
N VAL A 200 -18.10 6.25 5.09
CA VAL A 200 -17.35 7.29 4.37
C VAL A 200 -16.02 7.55 5.07
N GLN A 201 -16.04 7.69 6.40
CA GLN A 201 -14.82 7.91 7.18
C GLN A 201 -13.86 6.71 7.13
N LYS A 202 -14.36 5.48 7.14
CA LYS A 202 -13.53 4.28 6.99
C LYS A 202 -12.91 4.15 5.60
N GLY A 203 -13.65 4.43 4.55
CA GLY A 203 -13.21 4.28 3.17
C GLY A 203 -12.31 5.41 2.67
N TYR A 204 -12.59 6.65 3.09
CA TYR A 204 -11.79 7.83 2.72
C TYR A 204 -11.03 8.44 3.89
N GLY A 205 -11.13 7.83 5.08
CA GLY A 205 -10.37 8.26 6.24
C GLY A 205 -8.88 8.26 5.95
N SER A 206 -8.34 9.44 5.89
CA SER A 206 -6.92 9.79 5.89
C SER A 206 -5.96 8.77 5.25
N PHE A 207 -5.40 9.11 4.11
CA PHE A 207 -4.19 8.46 3.57
C PHE A 207 -2.95 8.68 4.46
N ILE A 208 -3.12 9.21 5.66
CA ILE A 208 -2.05 9.38 6.63
C ILE A 208 -1.77 8.01 7.23
N LEU A 209 -0.60 7.49 6.93
CA LEU A 209 -0.11 6.26 7.53
C LEU A 209 -0.03 6.42 9.05
N PRO A 210 -0.38 5.40 9.83
CA PRO A 210 -0.32 5.50 11.28
C PRO A 210 1.11 5.67 11.76
N ASN A 211 1.27 6.41 12.83
CA ASN A 211 2.55 6.51 13.52
C ASN A 211 2.98 5.16 14.04
N LEU A 212 4.30 4.94 14.14
CA LEU A 212 4.84 3.79 14.87
C LEU A 212 4.53 3.96 16.36
N THR A 213 3.79 3.02 16.92
CA THR A 213 3.42 3.06 18.35
C THR A 213 4.25 2.11 19.20
N LYS A 214 4.97 1.21 18.57
CA LYS A 214 5.83 0.20 19.18
C LYS A 214 7.05 -0.04 18.29
N GLY A 215 8.13 -0.53 18.89
CA GLY A 215 9.36 -0.84 18.17
C GLY A 215 10.59 -0.23 18.85
N LEU A 216 11.53 0.21 18.05
CA LEU A 216 12.78 0.80 18.54
C LEU A 216 12.59 2.29 18.87
N PHE A 217 12.19 2.58 20.11
CA PHE A 217 12.08 3.93 20.63
C PHE A 217 13.09 4.16 21.77
N PHE A 218 13.66 5.35 21.82
CA PHE A 218 14.39 5.80 23.00
C PHE A 218 13.41 5.96 24.17
N GLY A 219 13.70 5.37 25.31
CA GLY A 219 12.81 5.37 26.48
C GLY A 219 11.69 4.33 26.45
N GLY A 220 11.55 3.54 25.38
CA GLY A 220 10.68 2.35 25.32
C GLY A 220 9.20 2.60 25.02
N LYS A 221 8.73 3.85 24.97
CA LYS A 221 7.33 4.18 24.64
C LYS A 221 7.22 5.40 23.73
N ALA A 222 6.44 5.27 22.66
CA ALA A 222 6.12 6.38 21.77
C ALA A 222 5.33 7.50 22.46
N GLU A 223 4.55 7.16 23.48
CA GLU A 223 3.66 8.07 24.22
C GLU A 223 4.41 9.09 25.09
N GLU A 224 5.66 8.82 25.46
CA GLU A 224 6.45 9.64 26.37
C GLU A 224 7.31 10.70 25.67
N SER A 225 7.46 10.62 24.34
CA SER A 225 8.20 11.60 23.56
C SER A 225 7.29 12.25 22.53
N MET A 226 7.20 13.57 22.54
CA MET A 226 6.47 14.30 21.51
C MET A 226 7.00 13.92 20.12
N ASN A 227 6.09 13.46 19.26
CA ASN A 227 6.34 13.09 17.86
C ASN A 227 7.18 11.80 17.62
N ALA A 228 7.45 11.00 18.65
CA ALA A 228 8.10 9.70 18.43
C ALA A 228 7.18 8.80 17.60
N GLY A 229 7.76 8.15 16.60
CA GLY A 229 7.04 7.28 15.67
C GLY A 229 6.33 8.01 14.54
N GLU A 230 6.29 9.33 14.53
CA GLU A 230 5.79 10.10 13.40
C GLU A 230 6.76 10.04 12.22
N ILE A 231 6.19 10.16 11.00
CA ILE A 231 7.01 10.34 9.81
C ILE A 231 7.69 11.69 9.91
N PHE A 232 9.03 11.70 9.86
CA PHE A 232 9.76 12.96 9.88
C PHE A 232 9.37 13.83 8.69
N PRO A 233 9.06 15.12 8.91
CA PRO A 233 8.65 16.01 7.83
C PRO A 233 9.76 16.10 6.77
N GLN A 234 9.37 16.10 5.50
CA GLN A 234 10.24 16.29 4.36
C GLN A 234 10.20 17.76 3.89
N PRO A 235 10.84 18.68 4.59
CA PRO A 235 10.90 20.07 4.13
C PRO A 235 11.70 20.16 2.83
N VAL A 236 11.29 21.12 2.01
CA VAL A 236 11.92 21.39 0.72
C VAL A 236 12.38 22.84 0.68
N GLU A 237 13.54 23.06 0.11
CA GLU A 237 14.03 24.39 -0.22
C GLU A 237 13.58 24.76 -1.63
N TYR A 238 12.98 25.95 -1.78
CA TYR A 238 12.54 26.46 -3.06
C TYR A 238 13.40 27.63 -3.50
N TYR A 239 13.81 27.62 -4.76
CA TYR A 239 14.40 28.76 -5.43
C TYR A 239 13.58 29.07 -6.69
N ASN A 240 13.10 30.31 -6.84
CA ASN A 240 12.23 30.72 -7.94
C ASN A 240 11.03 29.78 -8.19
N LYS A 241 10.40 29.26 -7.13
CA LYS A 241 9.30 28.28 -7.12
C LYS A 241 9.70 26.86 -7.60
N GLU A 242 10.96 26.60 -7.83
CA GLU A 242 11.47 25.26 -8.11
C GLU A 242 12.05 24.62 -6.85
N VAL A 243 11.86 23.32 -6.72
CA VAL A 243 12.44 22.53 -5.60
C VAL A 243 13.94 22.40 -5.86
N VAL A 244 14.75 23.10 -5.06
CA VAL A 244 16.21 23.03 -5.15
C VAL A 244 16.76 21.85 -4.34
N LYS A 245 16.22 21.62 -3.15
CA LYS A 245 16.73 20.61 -2.24
C LYS A 245 15.64 20.06 -1.34
N ARG A 246 15.68 18.74 -1.11
CA ARG A 246 14.83 18.06 -0.13
C ARG A 246 15.67 17.71 1.09
N MET A 247 15.03 17.58 2.27
CA MET A 247 15.72 17.17 3.49
C MET A 247 16.49 15.86 3.31
N ASP A 248 15.92 14.85 2.63
CA ASP A 248 16.60 13.58 2.36
C ASP A 248 17.91 13.73 1.58
N HIS A 249 18.05 14.76 0.74
CA HIS A 249 19.31 15.03 0.06
C HIS A 249 20.39 15.55 1.00
N ILE A 250 19.99 16.14 2.14
CA ILE A 250 20.89 16.63 3.19
C ILE A 250 21.27 15.49 4.13
N LEU A 251 20.27 14.72 4.58
CA LEU A 251 20.45 13.66 5.56
C LEU A 251 21.13 12.42 4.94
N GLY A 252 20.96 12.22 3.62
CA GLY A 252 21.51 11.06 2.94
C GLY A 252 20.74 9.77 3.24
N LYS A 253 21.44 8.63 3.20
CA LYS A 253 20.85 7.29 3.33
C LYS A 253 21.07 6.63 4.69
N ASN A 254 21.78 7.32 5.58
CA ASN A 254 22.16 6.80 6.89
C ASN A 254 21.22 7.30 7.99
N PHE A 255 21.38 6.77 9.18
CA PHE A 255 20.75 7.34 10.36
C PHE A 255 21.25 8.74 10.60
N SER A 256 20.36 9.64 11.02
CA SER A 256 20.66 11.03 11.25
C SER A 256 20.19 11.46 12.62
N LEU A 257 21.04 12.13 13.36
CA LEU A 257 20.70 12.79 14.60
C LEU A 257 20.48 14.28 14.33
N ILE A 258 19.25 14.75 14.53
CA ILE A 258 18.84 16.12 14.24
C ILE A 258 18.58 16.83 15.56
N SER A 259 19.21 18.02 15.75
CA SER A 259 19.04 18.83 16.93
C SER A 259 18.92 20.31 16.57
N LYS A 260 18.16 21.06 17.39
CA LYS A 260 18.09 22.52 17.31
C LYS A 260 19.32 23.22 17.90
N SER A 261 20.09 22.52 18.73
CA SER A 261 21.27 23.06 19.41
C SER A 261 22.46 22.11 19.20
N PRO A 262 23.70 22.59 19.28
CA PRO A 262 24.86 21.71 19.27
C PRO A 262 24.70 20.62 20.31
N LEU A 263 25.02 19.37 19.91
CA LEU A 263 25.00 18.21 20.79
C LEU A 263 26.44 17.86 21.17
N GLU A 264 26.68 17.67 22.46
CA GLU A 264 27.88 17.01 22.93
C GLU A 264 27.67 15.50 22.84
N ILE A 265 28.33 14.87 21.90
CA ILE A 265 28.27 13.41 21.67
C ILE A 265 29.56 12.81 22.22
N SER A 266 29.46 11.85 23.15
CA SER A 266 30.63 11.14 23.67
C SER A 266 31.32 10.28 22.60
N GLU A 267 32.59 9.97 22.72
CA GLU A 267 33.33 9.13 21.79
C GLU A 267 32.67 7.75 21.61
N ASP A 268 32.16 7.14 22.67
CA ASP A 268 31.45 5.86 22.64
C ASP A 268 30.19 5.93 21.76
N HIS A 269 29.43 7.03 21.84
CA HIS A 269 28.25 7.25 20.98
C HIS A 269 28.64 7.52 19.53
N TYR A 270 29.78 8.15 19.28
CA TYR A 270 30.31 8.38 17.94
C TYR A 270 30.72 7.06 17.27
N GLU A 271 31.38 6.15 18.01
CA GLU A 271 31.69 4.81 17.53
C GLU A 271 30.43 4.01 17.20
N PHE A 272 29.40 4.10 18.04
CA PHE A 272 28.11 3.45 17.78
C PHE A 272 27.44 3.97 16.50
N LEU A 273 27.39 5.30 16.29
CA LEU A 273 26.81 5.91 15.09
C LEU A 273 27.58 5.57 13.81
N ASN A 274 28.86 5.28 13.88
CA ASN A 274 29.67 4.81 12.75
C ASN A 274 29.48 3.32 12.44
N LEU A 275 28.89 2.54 13.36
CA LEU A 275 28.62 1.12 13.19
C LEU A 275 27.29 0.83 12.48
N ILE A 276 26.35 1.76 12.47
CA ILE A 276 25.03 1.68 11.84
C ILE A 276 24.98 2.50 10.56
#